data_091f29ec9a4ceac4f993f8848d99e50a
#
_entry.id   091f29ec9a4ceac4f993f8848d99e50a
#
_cell.length_a   1.000
_cell.length_b   1.000
_cell.length_c   1.000
_cell.angle_alpha   90.00
_cell.angle_beta   90.00
_cell.angle_gamma   90.00
#
_symmetry.space_group_name_H-M   'P 1'
#
loop_
_entity.id
_entity.type
_entity.pdbx_description
1 polymer ?
#
loop_
_entity_poly.entity_id
_entity_poly.type
_entity_poly.pdbx_seq_one_letter_code
_entity_poly.pdbx_strand_id
1 'polypeptide(L)'
;MAINTFINKLIGYEAKRQRLLKKAPNGPLKDFLAVPFPALNTPINKLPILAVDFETTGLNAQTDKLLSVGFVNMENEQIKLSSCYHQIIKTRTQLEESNVIIHQITDAQKEQGQPLHLVIEQLLKALAGKVMLVHFARIERQFLQQACLELYGLIPDFPIIDTMVIAKRQLDKRDVAYDPSELRLASLRHNYQLPDHHGHNALNDAIATAELLLAQVNNKANADKVQLKDLIL
;
A
#
# COMPACT_ATOMS: atom_id res chain seq x y z
N MET A 1 27.59 5.61 -5.47
CA MET A 1 27.05 5.71 -4.07
C MET A 1 25.61 5.24 -3.91
N ALA A 2 24.70 5.41 -4.88
CA ALA A 2 23.28 5.02 -4.75
C ALA A 2 23.04 3.51 -4.58
N ILE A 3 23.81 2.63 -5.21
CA ILE A 3 23.63 1.17 -5.18
C ILE A 3 23.82 0.59 -3.77
N ASN A 4 24.79 1.09 -3.01
CA ASN A 4 25.03 0.61 -1.62
C ASN A 4 23.89 0.97 -0.65
N THR A 5 23.22 2.10 -0.86
CA THR A 5 22.12 2.54 0.03
C THR A 5 20.88 1.65 -0.12
N PHE A 6 20.59 1.18 -1.33
CA PHE A 6 19.44 0.31 -1.62
C PHE A 6 19.68 -1.14 -1.16
N ILE A 7 20.87 -1.67 -1.34
CA ILE A 7 21.25 -3.02 -0.86
C ILE A 7 21.15 -3.07 0.66
N ASN A 8 21.61 -2.02 1.36
CA ASN A 8 21.49 -1.92 2.81
C ASN A 8 20.03 -1.82 3.30
N LYS A 9 19.11 -1.26 2.52
CA LYS A 9 17.69 -1.20 2.90
C LYS A 9 17.02 -2.57 2.89
N LEU A 10 17.19 -3.39 1.87
CA LEU A 10 16.50 -4.69 1.80
C LEU A 10 17.16 -5.77 2.67
N ILE A 11 18.48 -5.73 2.81
CA ILE A 11 19.16 -6.49 3.89
C ILE A 11 18.56 -6.08 5.24
N GLY A 12 18.22 -4.78 5.40
CA GLY A 12 17.50 -4.25 6.54
C GLY A 12 16.08 -4.85 6.71
N TYR A 13 15.27 -4.94 5.63
CA TYR A 13 13.93 -5.51 5.69
C TYR A 13 13.95 -7.00 6.03
N GLU A 14 14.79 -7.79 5.37
CA GLU A 14 14.89 -9.22 5.62
C GLU A 14 15.44 -9.53 7.02
N ALA A 15 16.48 -8.83 7.46
CA ALA A 15 17.03 -8.97 8.80
C ALA A 15 16.00 -8.58 9.89
N LYS A 16 15.23 -7.51 9.66
CA LYS A 16 14.14 -7.10 10.54
C LYS A 16 13.02 -8.14 10.56
N ARG A 17 12.61 -8.65 9.38
CA ARG A 17 11.62 -9.71 9.25
C ARG A 17 12.01 -10.94 10.07
N GLN A 18 13.23 -11.44 9.91
CA GLN A 18 13.77 -12.59 10.64
C GLN A 18 13.82 -12.35 12.15
N ARG A 19 14.18 -11.14 12.58
CA ARG A 19 14.18 -10.78 14.00
C ARG A 19 12.78 -10.78 14.59
N LEU A 20 11.82 -10.22 13.86
CA LEU A 20 10.43 -10.14 14.29
C LEU A 20 9.76 -11.52 14.28
N LEU A 21 10.05 -12.36 13.28
CA LEU A 21 9.55 -13.73 13.19
C LEU A 21 9.86 -14.56 14.46
N LYS A 22 11.05 -14.37 15.04
CA LYS A 22 11.45 -15.04 16.28
C LYS A 22 10.66 -14.57 17.50
N LYS A 23 10.09 -13.36 17.45
CA LYS A 23 9.38 -12.73 18.56
C LYS A 23 7.85 -12.79 18.40
N ALA A 24 7.38 -13.00 17.16
CA ALA A 24 5.97 -12.93 16.84
C ALA A 24 5.19 -14.06 17.53
N PRO A 25 4.05 -13.74 18.16
CA PRO A 25 3.15 -14.76 18.69
C PRO A 25 2.61 -15.61 17.54
N ASN A 26 2.21 -16.86 17.82
CA ASN A 26 1.55 -17.69 16.82
C ASN A 26 0.30 -17.00 16.29
N GLY A 27 0.09 -17.02 14.98
CA GLY A 27 -1.05 -16.41 14.32
C GLY A 27 -0.66 -15.54 13.10
N PRO A 28 -1.57 -14.71 12.62
CA PRO A 28 -1.49 -14.05 11.31
C PRO A 28 -0.20 -13.27 11.06
N LEU A 29 0.29 -12.52 12.05
CA LEU A 29 1.55 -11.77 11.91
C LEU A 29 2.75 -12.70 11.76
N LYS A 30 2.80 -13.81 12.50
CA LYS A 30 3.89 -14.79 12.39
C LYS A 30 3.87 -15.48 11.04
N ASP A 31 2.68 -15.84 10.56
CA ASP A 31 2.48 -16.49 9.26
C ASP A 31 2.91 -15.55 8.12
N PHE A 32 2.55 -14.26 8.19
CA PHE A 32 3.05 -13.24 7.28
C PHE A 32 4.59 -13.15 7.31
N LEU A 33 5.19 -13.06 8.50
CA LEU A 33 6.63 -12.95 8.67
C LEU A 33 7.39 -14.25 8.29
N ALA A 34 6.73 -15.39 8.24
CA ALA A 34 7.35 -16.65 7.82
C ALA A 34 7.66 -16.69 6.33
N VAL A 35 6.93 -15.91 5.51
CA VAL A 35 7.14 -15.88 4.06
C VAL A 35 8.19 -14.82 3.71
N PRO A 36 9.30 -15.17 3.00
CA PRO A 36 10.32 -14.21 2.58
C PRO A 36 9.76 -13.15 1.61
N PHE A 37 10.30 -11.93 1.68
CA PHE A 37 10.00 -10.89 0.70
C PHE A 37 10.69 -11.15 -0.65
N PRO A 38 10.15 -10.63 -1.76
CA PRO A 38 10.79 -10.72 -3.07
C PRO A 38 12.19 -10.11 -3.08
N ALA A 39 13.10 -10.70 -3.84
CA ALA A 39 14.47 -10.19 -3.99
C ALA A 39 14.49 -8.86 -4.76
N LEU A 40 15.48 -7.98 -4.45
CA LEU A 40 15.62 -6.66 -5.09
C LEU A 40 15.77 -6.70 -6.61
N ASN A 41 16.35 -7.75 -7.13
CA ASN A 41 16.55 -7.96 -8.56
C ASN A 41 15.38 -8.67 -9.25
N THR A 42 14.27 -8.89 -8.53
CA THR A 42 13.06 -9.45 -9.14
C THR A 42 12.52 -8.48 -10.19
N PRO A 43 12.40 -8.90 -11.47
CA PRO A 43 11.80 -8.08 -12.51
C PRO A 43 10.33 -7.77 -12.22
N ILE A 44 9.86 -6.60 -12.66
CA ILE A 44 8.49 -6.14 -12.39
C ILE A 44 7.44 -7.13 -12.90
N ASN A 45 7.65 -7.72 -14.07
CA ASN A 45 6.75 -8.70 -14.67
C ASN A 45 6.69 -10.05 -13.94
N LYS A 46 7.56 -10.28 -12.94
CA LYS A 46 7.55 -11.46 -12.05
C LYS A 46 7.32 -11.11 -10.60
N LEU A 47 7.13 -9.81 -10.32
CA LEU A 47 7.01 -9.31 -8.96
C LEU A 47 5.58 -9.53 -8.46
N PRO A 48 5.37 -10.31 -7.39
CA PRO A 48 4.09 -10.38 -6.73
C PRO A 48 3.84 -9.09 -5.96
N ILE A 49 2.74 -8.41 -6.27
CA ILE A 49 2.37 -7.11 -5.70
C ILE A 49 0.96 -7.20 -5.11
N LEU A 50 0.75 -6.54 -3.99
CA LEU A 50 -0.57 -6.24 -3.45
C LEU A 50 -0.76 -4.72 -3.47
N ALA A 51 -1.67 -4.23 -4.31
CA ALA A 51 -2.10 -2.84 -4.25
C ALA A 51 -3.09 -2.69 -3.09
N VAL A 52 -2.85 -1.69 -2.24
CA VAL A 52 -3.58 -1.46 -0.99
C VAL A 52 -3.91 0.00 -0.86
N ASP A 53 -5.09 0.28 -0.34
CA ASP A 53 -5.50 1.62 0.09
C ASP A 53 -6.36 1.54 1.34
N PHE A 54 -6.35 2.61 2.15
CA PHE A 54 -7.06 2.72 3.41
C PHE A 54 -7.91 3.99 3.45
N GLU A 55 -9.16 3.84 3.93
CA GLU A 55 -9.91 4.99 4.42
C GLU A 55 -9.73 5.12 5.93
N THR A 56 -9.54 6.34 6.40
CA THR A 56 -9.22 6.64 7.79
C THR A 56 -10.01 7.84 8.30
N THR A 57 -10.13 8.01 9.62
CA THR A 57 -10.77 9.18 10.21
C THR A 57 -9.89 10.43 10.18
N GLY A 58 -8.60 10.28 9.83
CA GLY A 58 -7.62 11.35 9.75
C GLY A 58 -6.24 10.81 9.41
N LEU A 59 -5.19 11.61 9.57
CA LEU A 59 -3.85 11.29 9.07
C LEU A 59 -2.86 10.81 10.15
N ASN A 60 -3.28 10.77 11.41
CA ASN A 60 -2.44 10.38 12.54
C ASN A 60 -2.82 8.98 13.06
N ALA A 61 -2.08 7.96 12.69
CA ALA A 61 -2.37 6.57 13.06
C ALA A 61 -2.39 6.30 14.58
N GLN A 62 -1.89 7.21 15.43
CA GLN A 62 -1.95 7.06 16.89
C GLN A 62 -3.31 7.47 17.47
N THR A 63 -4.00 8.42 16.85
CA THR A 63 -5.27 8.98 17.31
C THR A 63 -6.44 8.60 16.42
N ASP A 64 -6.18 8.49 15.13
CA ASP A 64 -7.19 8.19 14.12
C ASP A 64 -7.39 6.70 13.92
N LYS A 65 -8.50 6.34 13.27
CA LYS A 65 -8.92 4.95 13.09
C LYS A 65 -9.01 4.57 11.63
N LEU A 66 -8.71 3.31 11.33
CA LEU A 66 -9.02 2.69 10.05
C LEU A 66 -10.54 2.55 9.91
N LEU A 67 -11.09 3.01 8.78
CA LEU A 67 -12.50 2.90 8.42
C LEU A 67 -12.75 1.79 7.41
N SER A 68 -11.90 1.65 6.41
CA SER A 68 -11.95 0.53 5.47
C SER A 68 -10.58 0.17 4.92
N VAL A 69 -10.48 -1.04 4.40
CA VAL A 69 -9.31 -1.58 3.71
C VAL A 69 -9.76 -2.10 2.36
N GLY A 70 -9.08 -1.65 1.31
CA GLY A 70 -9.21 -2.16 -0.05
C GLY A 70 -7.89 -2.72 -0.55
N PHE A 71 -7.92 -3.87 -1.24
CA PHE A 71 -6.74 -4.37 -1.91
C PHE A 71 -7.05 -5.24 -3.12
N VAL A 72 -6.07 -5.36 -4.01
CA VAL A 72 -6.11 -6.22 -5.19
C VAL A 72 -4.71 -6.75 -5.51
N ASN A 73 -4.61 -8.02 -5.93
CA ASN A 73 -3.35 -8.61 -6.36
C ASN A 73 -2.97 -8.16 -7.77
N MET A 74 -1.66 -7.99 -7.96
CA MET A 74 -1.05 -7.86 -9.29
C MET A 74 -0.01 -8.96 -9.47
N GLU A 75 -0.09 -9.69 -10.57
CA GLU A 75 0.84 -10.75 -10.95
C GLU A 75 1.06 -10.70 -12.46
N ASN A 76 2.31 -10.84 -12.90
CA ASN A 76 2.68 -10.81 -14.31
C ASN A 76 2.17 -9.54 -15.03
N GLU A 77 2.29 -8.38 -14.38
CA GLU A 77 1.79 -7.09 -14.87
C GLU A 77 0.26 -7.07 -15.15
N GLN A 78 -0.50 -7.94 -14.50
CA GLN A 78 -1.95 -8.01 -14.59
C GLN A 78 -2.61 -7.78 -13.25
N ILE A 79 -3.63 -6.94 -13.22
CA ILE A 79 -4.49 -6.73 -12.06
C ILE A 79 -5.48 -7.90 -11.99
N LYS A 80 -5.48 -8.65 -10.90
CA LYS A 80 -6.34 -9.82 -10.71
C LYS A 80 -7.65 -9.42 -10.03
N LEU A 81 -8.61 -8.92 -10.79
CA LEU A 81 -9.88 -8.43 -10.24
C LEU A 81 -10.65 -9.49 -9.42
N SER A 82 -10.43 -10.78 -9.69
CA SER A 82 -11.00 -11.87 -8.86
C SER A 82 -10.44 -11.91 -7.43
N SER A 83 -9.36 -11.18 -7.16
CA SER A 83 -8.73 -11.05 -5.84
C SER A 83 -9.12 -9.77 -5.10
N CYS A 84 -10.04 -9.00 -5.64
CA CYS A 84 -10.51 -7.78 -5.00
C CYS A 84 -11.08 -8.07 -3.62
N TYR A 85 -10.67 -7.26 -2.67
CA TYR A 85 -11.19 -7.28 -1.31
C TYR A 85 -11.50 -5.85 -0.87
N HIS A 86 -12.66 -5.65 -0.30
CA HIS A 86 -13.04 -4.40 0.36
C HIS A 86 -13.80 -4.70 1.63
N GLN A 87 -13.37 -4.13 2.74
CA GLN A 87 -14.04 -4.35 4.00
C GLN A 87 -14.04 -3.09 4.86
N ILE A 88 -15.24 -2.72 5.32
CA ILE A 88 -15.44 -1.68 6.32
C ILE A 88 -15.13 -2.27 7.70
N ILE A 89 -14.41 -1.48 8.50
CA ILE A 89 -13.99 -1.87 9.85
C ILE A 89 -15.01 -1.35 10.88
N LYS A 90 -15.41 -2.23 11.78
CA LYS A 90 -16.28 -1.86 12.89
C LYS A 90 -15.55 -0.92 13.84
N THR A 91 -16.03 0.30 13.97
CA THR A 91 -15.52 1.28 14.93
C THR A 91 -16.67 1.99 15.65
N ARG A 92 -16.45 2.29 16.92
CA ARG A 92 -17.40 3.06 17.75
C ARG A 92 -17.15 4.56 17.69
N THR A 93 -16.09 4.99 17.03
CA THR A 93 -15.76 6.42 16.89
C THR A 93 -16.83 7.09 16.05
N GLN A 94 -17.44 8.14 16.58
CA GLN A 94 -18.36 8.98 15.83
C GLN A 94 -17.59 9.65 14.71
N LEU A 95 -18.09 9.57 13.45
CA LEU A 95 -17.45 10.23 12.32
C LEU A 95 -17.83 11.72 12.34
N GLU A 96 -16.86 12.57 12.07
CA GLU A 96 -17.17 13.96 11.72
C GLU A 96 -17.86 13.99 10.35
N GLU A 97 -18.79 14.93 10.16
CA GLU A 97 -19.54 15.07 8.89
C GLU A 97 -18.61 15.16 7.67
N SER A 98 -17.47 15.84 7.83
CA SER A 98 -16.42 15.92 6.81
C SER A 98 -15.92 14.55 6.33
N ASN A 99 -15.74 13.60 7.24
CA ASN A 99 -15.28 12.25 6.91
C ASN A 99 -16.36 11.45 6.16
N VAL A 100 -17.62 11.58 6.58
CA VAL A 100 -18.75 10.91 5.89
C VAL A 100 -18.89 11.43 4.45
N ILE A 101 -18.69 12.72 4.23
CA ILE A 101 -18.76 13.33 2.88
C ILE A 101 -17.61 12.81 1.99
N ILE A 102 -16.41 12.65 2.54
CA ILE A 102 -15.23 12.26 1.77
C ILE A 102 -15.29 10.76 1.44
N HIS A 103 -15.46 9.89 2.44
CA HIS A 103 -15.32 8.43 2.27
C HIS A 103 -16.65 7.71 2.00
N GLN A 104 -17.78 8.43 2.06
CA GLN A 104 -19.14 7.90 1.85
C GLN A 104 -19.47 6.71 2.75
N ILE A 105 -18.75 6.54 3.86
CA ILE A 105 -18.99 5.49 4.85
C ILE A 105 -19.91 6.06 5.93
N THR A 106 -21.11 5.53 6.02
CA THR A 106 -22.12 5.93 7.03
C THR A 106 -21.88 5.24 8.38
N ASP A 107 -22.42 5.82 9.46
CA ASP A 107 -22.36 5.19 10.79
C ASP A 107 -23.03 3.81 10.81
N ALA A 108 -24.14 3.61 10.08
CA ALA A 108 -24.78 2.31 9.94
C ALA A 108 -23.88 1.25 9.27
N GLN A 109 -23.13 1.64 8.27
CA GLN A 109 -22.16 0.74 7.61
C GLN A 109 -20.98 0.38 8.52
N LYS A 110 -20.51 1.34 9.35
CA LYS A 110 -19.47 1.07 10.35
C LYS A 110 -19.94 0.08 11.43
N GLU A 111 -21.17 0.22 11.90
CA GLU A 111 -21.72 -0.70 12.91
C GLU A 111 -21.80 -2.13 12.40
N GLN A 112 -22.07 -2.32 11.11
CA GLN A 112 -22.10 -3.60 10.41
C GLN A 112 -20.72 -4.09 9.94
N GLY A 113 -19.68 -3.27 10.09
CA GLY A 113 -18.31 -3.58 9.68
C GLY A 113 -17.72 -4.80 10.40
N GLN A 114 -16.62 -5.30 9.87
CA GLN A 114 -15.87 -6.41 10.44
C GLN A 114 -14.95 -5.94 11.59
N PRO A 115 -14.70 -6.76 12.62
CA PRO A 115 -13.69 -6.46 13.62
C PRO A 115 -12.29 -6.23 13.00
N LEU A 116 -11.54 -5.25 13.52
CA LEU A 116 -10.20 -4.88 13.02
C LEU A 116 -9.27 -6.11 12.86
N HIS A 117 -9.24 -7.00 13.84
CA HIS A 117 -8.35 -8.17 13.82
C HIS A 117 -8.60 -9.10 12.62
N LEU A 118 -9.88 -9.29 12.22
CA LEU A 118 -10.22 -10.12 11.07
C LEU A 118 -9.78 -9.45 9.74
N VAL A 119 -9.95 -8.14 9.63
CA VAL A 119 -9.55 -7.39 8.43
C VAL A 119 -8.03 -7.37 8.29
N ILE A 120 -7.29 -7.13 9.38
CA ILE A 120 -5.83 -7.14 9.38
C ILE A 120 -5.28 -8.55 9.13
N GLU A 121 -5.92 -9.60 9.64
CA GLU A 121 -5.56 -10.99 9.32
C GLU A 121 -5.65 -11.26 7.80
N GLN A 122 -6.76 -10.86 7.16
CA GLN A 122 -6.92 -11.02 5.71
C GLN A 122 -5.88 -10.21 4.92
N LEU A 123 -5.60 -8.97 5.34
CA LEU A 123 -4.57 -8.14 4.71
C LEU A 123 -3.18 -8.76 4.85
N LEU A 124 -2.78 -9.20 6.04
CA LEU A 124 -1.47 -9.85 6.26
C LEU A 124 -1.33 -11.14 5.46
N LYS A 125 -2.39 -11.95 5.39
CA LYS A 125 -2.44 -13.16 4.56
C LYS A 125 -2.28 -12.83 3.07
N ALA A 126 -2.97 -11.81 2.58
CA ALA A 126 -2.86 -11.36 1.19
C ALA A 126 -1.49 -10.77 0.86
N LEU A 127 -0.83 -10.09 1.83
CA LEU A 127 0.45 -9.40 1.66
C LEU A 127 1.66 -10.35 1.82
N ALA A 128 1.48 -11.54 2.39
CA ALA A 128 2.58 -12.47 2.63
C ALA A 128 3.36 -12.80 1.34
N GLY A 129 4.68 -12.56 1.36
CA GLY A 129 5.57 -12.79 0.22
C GLY A 129 5.43 -11.78 -0.93
N LYS A 130 4.72 -10.67 -0.74
CA LYS A 130 4.49 -9.65 -1.75
C LYS A 130 5.08 -8.30 -1.37
N VAL A 131 5.17 -7.42 -2.36
CA VAL A 131 5.45 -5.99 -2.17
C VAL A 131 4.13 -5.25 -2.06
N MET A 132 4.01 -4.37 -1.08
CA MET A 132 2.85 -3.50 -0.96
C MET A 132 2.97 -2.33 -1.93
N LEU A 133 1.95 -2.10 -2.74
CA LEU A 133 1.84 -0.97 -3.65
C LEU A 133 0.80 -0.01 -3.12
N VAL A 134 1.15 1.26 -3.04
CA VAL A 134 0.29 2.32 -2.50
C VAL A 134 0.48 3.64 -3.24
N HIS A 135 -0.37 4.59 -2.92
CA HIS A 135 -0.21 5.99 -3.31
C HIS A 135 -0.14 6.86 -2.06
N PHE A 136 1.03 7.44 -1.73
CA PHE A 136 1.33 8.14 -0.49
C PHE A 136 1.52 7.21 0.72
N ALA A 137 2.52 6.36 0.64
CA ALA A 137 2.87 5.28 1.58
C ALA A 137 2.88 5.61 3.08
N ARG A 138 2.88 6.88 3.45
CA ARG A 138 2.89 7.31 4.85
C ARG A 138 1.67 6.78 5.60
N ILE A 139 0.50 6.84 4.98
CA ILE A 139 -0.78 6.45 5.61
C ILE A 139 -0.82 4.95 5.81
N GLU A 140 -0.71 4.17 4.72
CA GLU A 140 -0.84 2.71 4.78
C GLU A 140 0.22 2.09 5.69
N ARG A 141 1.45 2.60 5.62
CA ARG A 141 2.53 2.14 6.49
C ARG A 141 2.21 2.37 7.97
N GLN A 142 1.85 3.62 8.33
CA GLN A 142 1.66 3.99 9.73
C GLN A 142 0.43 3.30 10.33
N PHE A 143 -0.69 3.24 9.59
CA PHE A 143 -1.90 2.62 10.08
C PHE A 143 -1.78 1.08 10.18
N LEU A 144 -1.13 0.41 9.22
CA LEU A 144 -0.89 -1.02 9.32
C LEU A 144 0.08 -1.35 10.46
N GLN A 145 1.13 -0.56 10.64
CA GLN A 145 2.06 -0.72 11.75
C GLN A 145 1.39 -0.51 13.10
N GLN A 146 0.52 0.50 13.23
CA GLN A 146 -0.23 0.76 14.46
C GLN A 146 -1.24 -0.35 14.75
N ALA A 147 -1.96 -0.84 13.75
CA ALA A 147 -2.87 -1.99 13.89
C ALA A 147 -2.12 -3.26 14.33
N CYS A 148 -0.94 -3.52 13.76
CA CYS A 148 -0.11 -4.66 14.18
C CYS A 148 0.45 -4.49 15.60
N LEU A 149 0.81 -3.27 16.00
CA LEU A 149 1.21 -2.97 17.38
C LEU A 149 0.07 -3.25 18.36
N GLU A 150 -1.14 -2.80 18.03
CA GLU A 150 -2.33 -2.98 18.87
C GLU A 150 -2.71 -4.47 19.01
N LEU A 151 -2.69 -5.23 17.91
CA LEU A 151 -3.17 -6.61 17.87
C LEU A 151 -2.11 -7.63 18.29
N TYR A 152 -0.83 -7.37 18.02
CA TYR A 152 0.25 -8.36 18.18
C TYR A 152 1.44 -7.87 19.02
N GLY A 153 1.43 -6.61 19.47
CA GLY A 153 2.52 -6.01 20.23
C GLY A 153 3.82 -5.79 19.44
N LEU A 154 3.78 -5.85 18.11
CA LEU A 154 4.95 -5.74 17.24
C LEU A 154 4.67 -4.81 16.07
N ILE A 155 5.71 -4.11 15.62
CA ILE A 155 5.68 -3.20 14.48
C ILE A 155 6.43 -3.88 13.31
N PRO A 156 5.73 -4.46 12.33
CA PRO A 156 6.36 -5.05 11.15
C PRO A 156 6.89 -3.96 10.21
N ASP A 157 7.90 -4.35 9.42
CA ASP A 157 8.37 -3.56 8.30
C ASP A 157 8.21 -4.40 7.03
N PHE A 158 7.89 -3.77 5.91
CA PHE A 158 7.60 -4.45 4.65
C PHE A 158 8.03 -3.60 3.46
N PRO A 159 8.38 -4.23 2.33
CA PRO A 159 8.77 -3.51 1.12
C PRO A 159 7.56 -2.80 0.51
N ILE A 160 7.74 -1.51 0.17
CA ILE A 160 6.68 -0.66 -0.39
C ILE A 160 7.13 -0.04 -1.69
N ILE A 161 6.26 -0.06 -2.68
CA ILE A 161 6.29 0.77 -3.89
C ILE A 161 5.26 1.88 -3.71
N ASP A 162 5.66 3.12 -3.94
CA ASP A 162 4.79 4.31 -3.84
C ASP A 162 4.76 5.04 -5.18
N THR A 163 3.59 5.06 -5.83
CA THR A 163 3.38 5.68 -7.14
C THR A 163 3.60 7.19 -7.10
N MET A 164 3.30 7.86 -5.98
CA MET A 164 3.58 9.29 -5.80
C MET A 164 5.09 9.55 -5.76
N VAL A 165 5.86 8.73 -5.05
CA VAL A 165 7.32 8.86 -4.98
C VAL A 165 7.96 8.56 -6.34
N ILE A 166 7.43 7.61 -7.12
CA ILE A 166 7.90 7.36 -8.49
C ILE A 166 7.70 8.61 -9.35
N ALA A 167 6.51 9.24 -9.31
CA ALA A 167 6.22 10.46 -10.05
C ALA A 167 7.11 11.61 -9.59
N LYS A 168 7.23 11.82 -8.27
CA LYS A 168 8.11 12.85 -7.71
C LYS A 168 9.56 12.69 -8.19
N ARG A 169 10.13 11.48 -8.14
CA ARG A 169 11.48 11.21 -8.64
C ARG A 169 11.65 11.54 -10.13
N GLN A 170 10.58 11.41 -10.94
CA GLN A 170 10.61 11.78 -12.36
C GLN A 170 10.60 13.29 -12.56
N LEU A 171 9.80 14.04 -11.79
CA LEU A 171 9.76 15.50 -11.82
C LEU A 171 11.07 16.10 -11.33
N ASP A 172 11.58 15.64 -10.19
CA ASP A 172 12.87 16.08 -9.63
C ASP A 172 14.04 15.89 -10.65
N LYS A 173 14.02 14.79 -11.43
CA LYS A 173 15.03 14.55 -12.48
C LYS A 173 14.94 15.51 -13.67
N ARG A 174 13.76 16.05 -13.92
CA ARG A 174 13.55 17.01 -15.03
C ARG A 174 13.86 18.45 -14.61
N ASP A 175 14.14 18.68 -13.34
CA ASP A 175 14.38 19.99 -12.74
C ASP A 175 13.24 21.01 -13.04
N VAL A 176 11.99 20.53 -12.99
CA VAL A 176 10.79 21.30 -13.25
C VAL A 176 10.07 21.57 -11.95
N ALA A 177 9.71 22.83 -11.69
CA ALA A 177 8.81 23.19 -10.59
C ALA A 177 7.43 22.61 -10.86
N TYR A 178 6.80 22.04 -9.83
CA TYR A 178 5.46 21.46 -9.89
C TYR A 178 4.65 21.84 -8.66
N ASP A 179 3.32 21.89 -8.80
CA ASP A 179 2.41 22.04 -7.67
C ASP A 179 2.24 20.68 -6.96
N PRO A 180 2.27 20.60 -5.62
CA PRO A 180 2.04 19.37 -4.89
C PRO A 180 0.73 18.64 -5.27
N SER A 181 -0.30 19.37 -5.73
CA SER A 181 -1.55 18.76 -6.19
C SER A 181 -1.40 17.93 -7.46
N GLU A 182 -0.36 18.15 -8.26
CA GLU A 182 -0.03 17.35 -9.45
C GLU A 182 0.39 15.92 -9.09
N LEU A 183 0.82 15.70 -7.84
CA LEU A 183 1.18 14.39 -7.32
C LEU A 183 -0.01 13.59 -6.77
N ARG A 184 -1.22 14.15 -6.74
CA ARG A 184 -2.43 13.42 -6.32
C ARG A 184 -2.74 12.29 -7.31
N LEU A 185 -3.34 11.21 -6.82
CA LEU A 185 -3.66 10.02 -7.63
C LEU A 185 -4.46 10.39 -8.90
N ALA A 186 -5.53 11.16 -8.77
CA ALA A 186 -6.35 11.59 -9.89
C ALA A 186 -5.56 12.43 -10.91
N SER A 187 -4.73 13.39 -10.44
CA SER A 187 -3.90 14.22 -11.30
C SER A 187 -2.87 13.41 -12.09
N LEU A 188 -2.18 12.50 -11.41
CA LEU A 188 -1.22 11.61 -12.07
C LEU A 188 -1.90 10.69 -13.09
N ARG A 189 -3.05 10.10 -12.75
CA ARG A 189 -3.83 9.26 -13.67
C ARG A 189 -4.24 10.04 -14.92
N HIS A 190 -4.73 11.27 -14.75
CA HIS A 190 -5.05 12.16 -15.88
C HIS A 190 -3.83 12.42 -16.77
N ASN A 191 -2.64 12.68 -16.19
CA ASN A 191 -1.40 12.89 -16.96
C ASN A 191 -0.96 11.64 -17.76
N TYR A 192 -1.31 10.45 -17.30
CA TYR A 192 -1.10 9.19 -18.04
C TYR A 192 -2.30 8.79 -18.92
N GLN A 193 -3.30 9.66 -19.09
CA GLN A 193 -4.52 9.42 -19.89
C GLN A 193 -5.27 8.15 -19.47
N LEU A 194 -5.21 7.82 -18.17
CA LEU A 194 -6.01 6.75 -17.60
C LEU A 194 -7.44 7.23 -17.35
N PRO A 195 -8.44 6.34 -17.45
CA PRO A 195 -9.85 6.69 -17.18
C PRO A 195 -10.04 7.27 -15.77
N ASP A 196 -11.03 8.13 -15.60
CA ASP A 196 -11.43 8.61 -14.28
C ASP A 196 -11.87 7.44 -13.40
N HIS A 197 -11.65 7.58 -12.09
CA HIS A 197 -12.09 6.60 -11.10
C HIS A 197 -12.89 7.30 -10.01
N HIS A 198 -13.76 6.55 -9.36
CA HIS A 198 -14.46 7.03 -8.17
C HIS A 198 -13.51 6.95 -6.98
N GLY A 199 -12.88 8.07 -6.66
CA GLY A 199 -11.97 8.19 -5.51
C GLY A 199 -12.70 8.08 -4.16
N HIS A 200 -11.91 7.99 -3.11
CA HIS A 200 -12.37 7.86 -1.73
C HIS A 200 -13.16 6.58 -1.44
N ASN A 201 -12.81 5.53 -2.16
CA ASN A 201 -13.19 4.15 -1.86
C ASN A 201 -11.92 3.30 -1.92
N ALA A 202 -11.55 2.71 -0.81
CA ALA A 202 -10.27 2.02 -0.66
C ALA A 202 -9.98 0.97 -1.75
N LEU A 203 -11.00 0.21 -2.22
CA LEU A 203 -10.77 -0.74 -3.31
C LEU A 203 -10.56 -0.05 -4.66
N ASN A 204 -11.38 0.97 -4.96
CA ASN A 204 -11.24 1.71 -6.23
C ASN A 204 -9.88 2.41 -6.28
N ASP A 205 -9.42 3.01 -5.18
CA ASP A 205 -8.14 3.70 -5.11
C ASP A 205 -6.96 2.72 -5.18
N ALA A 206 -7.08 1.51 -4.59
CA ALA A 206 -6.09 0.44 -4.75
C ALA A 206 -5.99 -0.02 -6.23
N ILE A 207 -7.12 -0.22 -6.93
CA ILE A 207 -7.13 -0.57 -8.37
C ILE A 207 -6.53 0.58 -9.20
N ALA A 208 -6.95 1.82 -8.93
CA ALA A 208 -6.46 3.02 -9.61
C ALA A 208 -4.93 3.19 -9.43
N THR A 209 -4.41 2.86 -8.26
CA THR A 209 -2.98 2.87 -7.95
C THR A 209 -2.24 1.76 -8.72
N ALA A 210 -2.84 0.59 -8.85
CA ALA A 210 -2.30 -0.52 -9.64
C ALA A 210 -2.19 -0.17 -11.12
N GLU A 211 -3.23 0.43 -11.70
CA GLU A 211 -3.24 0.91 -13.09
C GLU A 211 -2.18 2.01 -13.30
N LEU A 212 -2.06 2.94 -12.35
CA LEU A 212 -1.05 4.00 -12.41
C LEU A 212 0.37 3.43 -12.41
N LEU A 213 0.67 2.40 -11.58
CA LEU A 213 1.98 1.75 -11.59
C LEU A 213 2.28 1.15 -12.96
N LEU A 214 1.33 0.46 -13.59
CA LEU A 214 1.51 -0.12 -14.92
C LEU A 214 1.83 0.97 -15.95
N ALA A 215 1.10 2.08 -15.92
CA ALA A 215 1.35 3.22 -16.83
C ALA A 215 2.74 3.85 -16.58
N GLN A 216 3.13 4.03 -15.30
CA GLN A 216 4.44 4.59 -14.94
C GLN A 216 5.60 3.69 -15.36
N VAL A 217 5.44 2.36 -15.29
CA VAL A 217 6.47 1.40 -15.72
C VAL A 217 6.55 1.35 -17.23
N ASN A 218 5.41 1.20 -17.93
CA ASN A 218 5.38 1.09 -19.38
C ASN A 218 5.84 2.35 -20.12
N ASN A 219 5.77 3.51 -19.47
CA ASN A 219 6.28 4.76 -20.02
C ASN A 219 7.83 4.92 -19.90
N LYS A 220 8.53 3.92 -19.35
CA LYS A 220 9.99 3.93 -19.26
C LYS A 220 10.62 3.31 -20.52
N ALA A 221 11.71 3.90 -21.01
CA ALA A 221 12.42 3.43 -22.21
C ALA A 221 12.93 1.97 -22.14
N ASN A 222 13.04 1.38 -20.93
CA ASN A 222 13.44 0.00 -20.68
C ASN A 222 12.48 -0.66 -19.70
N ALA A 223 11.19 -0.64 -19.98
CA ALA A 223 10.15 -1.17 -19.09
C ALA A 223 10.42 -2.63 -18.70
N ASP A 224 10.87 -3.45 -19.64
CA ASP A 224 11.22 -4.86 -19.48
C ASP A 224 12.39 -5.12 -18.50
N LYS A 225 13.23 -4.10 -18.24
CA LYS A 225 14.41 -4.18 -17.35
C LYS A 225 14.14 -3.63 -15.95
N VAL A 226 12.95 -3.10 -15.68
CA VAL A 226 12.60 -2.55 -14.37
C VAL A 226 12.57 -3.66 -13.33
N GLN A 227 13.26 -3.46 -12.21
CA GLN A 227 13.34 -4.39 -11.09
C GLN A 227 12.84 -3.73 -9.81
N LEU A 228 12.54 -4.54 -8.79
CA LEU A 228 12.05 -4.03 -7.49
C LEU A 228 12.94 -2.92 -6.92
N LYS A 229 14.27 -3.05 -7.00
CA LYS A 229 15.21 -2.03 -6.51
C LYS A 229 15.03 -0.64 -7.12
N ASP A 230 14.45 -0.55 -8.33
CA ASP A 230 14.25 0.71 -9.06
C ASP A 230 12.96 1.42 -8.63
N LEU A 231 12.08 0.72 -7.93
CA LEU A 231 10.73 1.17 -7.54
C LEU A 231 10.56 1.34 -6.03
N ILE A 232 11.25 0.54 -5.22
CA ILE A 232 11.08 0.49 -3.76
C ILE A 232 11.46 1.82 -3.07
N LEU A 233 10.80 2.12 -1.94
CA LEU A 233 11.05 3.29 -1.09
C LEU A 233 12.39 3.23 -0.37
#